data_c9cd0b06f49f5ea951842f4f074791c5
#
_entry.id   c9cd0b06f49f5ea951842f4f074791c5
#
_cell.length_a   1.000
_cell.length_b   1.000
_cell.length_c   1.000
_cell.angle_alpha   90.00
_cell.angle_beta   90.00
_cell.angle_gamma   90.00
#
_symmetry.space_group_name_H-M   'P 1'
#
loop_
_entity.id
_entity.type
_entity.pdbx_description
1 polymer ?
#
loop_
_entity_poly.entity_id
_entity_poly.type
_entity_poly.pdbx_seq_one_letter_code
_entity_poly.pdbx_strand_id
1 'polypeptide(L)'
;MFNLFASILPLCLIPISETPKDIGTYIHCLNNETKIEHVIQWEPLVTEHFKEEDVAEALLIIFCESSGRSQVVNDNTNGTRDIGLWQFNDKTWAWLTPKLNITSPRTNPVVSTKIASWLYYNDGSHHWNSSNKCWRTYDKSK
;
A
#
# COMPACT_ATOMS: atom_id res chain seq x y z
N MET A 1 7.47 19.14 -0.12
CA MET A 1 7.26 17.69 -0.26
C MET A 1 7.87 17.02 0.96
N PHE A 2 7.04 16.66 1.93
CA PHE A 2 7.54 16.01 3.14
C PHE A 2 7.88 14.56 2.81
N ASN A 3 9.12 14.18 3.13
CA ASN A 3 9.63 12.83 2.93
C ASN A 3 9.00 11.91 3.99
N LEU A 4 7.81 11.40 3.71
CA LEU A 4 6.99 10.60 4.62
C LEU A 4 7.69 9.33 5.08
N PHE A 5 8.53 8.77 4.21
CA PHE A 5 9.31 7.59 4.51
C PHE A 5 10.55 7.87 5.36
N ALA A 6 10.92 9.15 5.55
CA ALA A 6 11.97 9.52 6.50
C ALA A 6 11.62 9.14 7.96
N SER A 7 10.35 8.92 8.27
CA SER A 7 9.92 8.48 9.61
C SER A 7 10.05 6.96 9.84
N ILE A 8 10.16 6.18 8.76
CA ILE A 8 10.36 4.71 8.84
C ILE A 8 11.84 4.36 8.72
N LEU A 9 12.63 5.23 8.08
CA LEU A 9 14.07 5.09 7.86
C LEU A 9 14.99 5.22 9.09
N PRO A 10 14.65 5.92 10.20
CA PRO A 10 15.62 6.15 11.29
C PRO A 10 16.15 4.87 11.93
N LEU A 11 15.43 3.75 11.83
CA LEU A 11 15.86 2.46 12.37
C LEU A 11 16.87 1.72 11.48
N CYS A 12 16.98 2.10 10.20
CA CYS A 12 17.84 1.46 9.22
C CYS A 12 19.05 2.30 8.81
N LEU A 13 19.12 3.59 9.21
CA LEU A 13 20.29 4.44 9.03
C LEU A 13 21.31 4.11 10.12
N ILE A 14 21.97 2.96 10.02
CA ILE A 14 23.18 2.68 10.79
C ILE A 14 24.31 3.43 10.10
N PRO A 15 25.05 4.33 10.80
CA PRO A 15 26.24 4.93 10.24
C PRO A 15 27.18 3.83 9.74
N ILE A 16 27.76 4.03 8.57
CA ILE A 16 28.70 3.07 7.91
C ILE A 16 29.87 2.65 8.82
N SER A 17 30.06 3.31 9.93
CA SER A 17 31.11 3.05 10.92
C SER A 17 30.80 1.96 11.96
N GLU A 18 29.56 1.48 12.04
CA GLU A 18 29.20 0.43 12.99
C GLU A 18 28.69 -0.81 12.24
N THR A 19 29.39 -1.94 12.43
CA THR A 19 28.91 -3.25 11.99
C THR A 19 27.58 -3.54 12.66
N PRO A 20 26.52 -3.94 11.90
CA PRO A 20 25.24 -4.31 12.50
C PRO A 20 25.45 -5.37 13.57
N LYS A 21 25.02 -5.10 14.79
CA LYS A 21 25.11 -6.08 15.91
C LYS A 21 24.26 -7.32 15.67
N ASP A 22 23.37 -7.26 14.66
CA ASP A 22 22.49 -8.35 14.30
C ASP A 22 22.22 -8.34 12.78
N ILE A 23 22.69 -9.39 12.11
CA ILE A 23 22.46 -9.66 10.70
C ILE A 23 20.96 -9.71 10.37
N GLY A 24 20.12 -10.22 11.28
CA GLY A 24 18.66 -10.28 11.10
C GLY A 24 18.03 -8.89 10.95
N THR A 25 18.43 -7.95 11.80
CA THR A 25 17.99 -6.55 11.72
C THR A 25 18.43 -5.88 10.42
N TYR A 26 19.66 -6.12 9.97
CA TYR A 26 20.17 -5.58 8.71
C TYR A 26 19.39 -6.12 7.49
N ILE A 27 19.16 -7.43 7.43
CA ILE A 27 18.37 -8.07 6.36
C ILE A 27 16.92 -7.53 6.38
N HIS A 28 16.34 -7.35 7.57
CA HIS A 28 15.00 -6.78 7.71
C HIS A 28 14.93 -5.35 7.15
N CYS A 29 15.93 -4.53 7.45
CA CYS A 29 16.05 -3.17 6.91
C CYS A 29 16.20 -3.16 5.39
N LEU A 30 17.11 -3.96 4.82
CA LEU A 30 17.27 -4.06 3.36
C LEU A 30 15.99 -4.51 2.65
N ASN A 31 15.28 -5.49 3.21
CA ASN A 31 14.00 -5.94 2.65
C ASN A 31 12.93 -4.85 2.69
N ASN A 32 12.94 -4.00 3.72
CA ASN A 32 12.00 -2.87 3.81
C ASN A 32 12.39 -1.73 2.86
N GLU A 33 13.67 -1.43 2.66
CA GLU A 33 14.12 -0.45 1.66
C GLU A 33 13.61 -0.80 0.27
N THR A 34 13.79 -2.04 -0.19
CA THR A 34 13.29 -2.51 -1.49
C THR A 34 11.76 -2.38 -1.58
N LYS A 35 11.03 -2.71 -0.51
CA LYS A 35 9.57 -2.53 -0.47
C LYS A 35 9.17 -1.07 -0.53
N ILE A 36 9.88 -0.19 0.17
CA ILE A 36 9.64 1.26 0.17
C ILE A 36 9.85 1.82 -1.24
N GLU A 37 10.92 1.45 -1.93
CA GLU A 37 11.18 1.86 -3.32
C GLU A 37 10.04 1.43 -4.25
N HIS A 38 9.55 0.19 -4.11
CA HIS A 38 8.42 -0.30 -4.88
C HIS A 38 7.12 0.48 -4.61
N VAL A 39 6.94 1.01 -3.41
CA VAL A 39 5.76 1.82 -3.06
C VAL A 39 5.89 3.25 -3.54
N ILE A 40 7.06 3.87 -3.39
CA ILE A 40 7.31 5.28 -3.76
C ILE A 40 7.04 5.52 -5.25
N GLN A 41 7.30 4.56 -6.13
CA GLN A 41 7.01 4.70 -7.55
C GLN A 41 5.53 5.04 -7.84
N TRP A 42 4.63 4.70 -6.92
CA TRP A 42 3.18 4.94 -7.06
C TRP A 42 2.74 6.30 -6.50
N GLU A 43 3.63 7.06 -5.85
CA GLU A 43 3.29 8.37 -5.25
C GLU A 43 2.66 9.33 -6.26
N PRO A 44 3.18 9.51 -7.50
CA PRO A 44 2.54 10.39 -8.48
C PRO A 44 1.11 9.96 -8.82
N LEU A 45 0.87 8.66 -8.98
CA LEU A 45 -0.45 8.11 -9.28
C LEU A 45 -1.42 8.27 -8.10
N VAL A 46 -0.94 8.06 -6.89
CA VAL A 46 -1.75 8.24 -5.67
C VAL A 46 -2.10 9.73 -5.50
N THR A 47 -1.15 10.62 -5.69
CA THR A 47 -1.35 12.07 -5.59
C THR A 47 -2.36 12.60 -6.61
N GLU A 48 -2.47 11.97 -7.78
CA GLU A 48 -3.47 12.32 -8.80
C GLU A 48 -4.91 12.02 -8.33
N HIS A 49 -5.09 11.00 -7.49
CA HIS A 49 -6.43 10.49 -7.15
C HIS A 49 -6.85 10.71 -5.69
N PHE A 50 -5.90 10.94 -4.78
CA PHE A 50 -6.16 11.17 -3.36
C PHE A 50 -5.90 12.62 -2.98
N LYS A 51 -6.60 13.12 -1.95
CA LYS A 51 -6.30 14.42 -1.35
C LYS A 51 -4.92 14.39 -0.71
N GLU A 52 -4.24 15.54 -0.70
CA GLU A 52 -2.87 15.68 -0.18
C GLU A 52 -2.71 15.09 1.24
N GLU A 53 -3.66 15.36 2.11
CA GLU A 53 -3.67 14.87 3.49
C GLU A 53 -3.82 13.33 3.61
N ASP A 54 -4.30 12.65 2.57
CA ASP A 54 -4.55 11.20 2.57
C ASP A 54 -3.51 10.39 1.78
N VAL A 55 -2.65 11.06 1.01
CA VAL A 55 -1.62 10.39 0.18
C VAL A 55 -0.73 9.46 1.01
N ALA A 56 -0.34 9.91 2.18
CA ALA A 56 0.48 9.14 3.10
C ALA A 56 -0.16 7.84 3.54
N GLU A 57 -1.41 7.90 3.98
CA GLU A 57 -2.15 6.72 4.41
C GLU A 57 -2.39 5.78 3.23
N ALA A 58 -2.70 6.32 2.06
CA ALA A 58 -2.88 5.55 0.82
C ALA A 58 -1.62 4.76 0.44
N LEU A 59 -0.44 5.38 0.51
CA LEU A 59 0.84 4.71 0.26
C LEU A 59 1.16 3.65 1.32
N LEU A 60 0.80 3.88 2.58
CA LEU A 60 0.94 2.88 3.64
C LEU A 60 0.00 1.68 3.43
N ILE A 61 -1.22 1.89 2.96
CA ILE A 61 -2.12 0.79 2.59
C ILE A 61 -1.47 -0.05 1.48
N ILE A 62 -0.97 0.58 0.41
CA ILE A 62 -0.25 -0.12 -0.66
C ILE A 62 0.95 -0.92 -0.11
N PHE A 63 1.73 -0.33 0.79
CA PHE A 63 2.86 -1.01 1.42
C PHE A 63 2.41 -2.28 2.17
N CYS A 64 1.35 -2.16 2.97
CA CYS A 64 0.85 -3.25 3.80
C CYS A 64 0.15 -4.36 2.99
N GLU A 65 -0.53 -3.99 1.90
CA GLU A 65 -1.30 -4.91 1.07
C GLU A 65 -0.43 -5.68 0.07
N SER A 66 0.39 -4.99 -0.69
CA SER A 66 1.12 -5.58 -1.83
C SER A 66 2.63 -5.36 -1.80
N SER A 67 3.15 -4.58 -0.84
CA SER A 67 4.53 -4.07 -0.88
C SER A 67 4.85 -3.35 -2.20
N GLY A 68 3.87 -2.64 -2.77
CA GLY A 68 3.99 -1.90 -4.02
C GLY A 68 3.95 -2.74 -5.31
N ARG A 69 3.60 -4.03 -5.23
CA ARG A 69 3.58 -4.93 -6.39
C ARG A 69 2.18 -5.06 -6.98
N SER A 70 2.00 -4.55 -8.20
CA SER A 70 0.69 -4.51 -8.88
C SER A 70 0.16 -5.86 -9.36
N GLN A 71 1.02 -6.88 -9.44
CA GLN A 71 0.67 -8.21 -9.99
C GLN A 71 0.47 -9.29 -8.90
N VAL A 72 0.50 -8.93 -7.63
CA VAL A 72 0.35 -9.90 -6.53
C VAL A 72 -1.04 -10.50 -6.51
N VAL A 73 -1.09 -11.82 -6.36
CA VAL A 73 -2.30 -12.61 -6.15
C VAL A 73 -2.13 -13.38 -4.84
N ASN A 74 -3.05 -13.20 -3.91
CA ASN A 74 -3.12 -13.95 -2.66
C ASN A 74 -4.42 -14.75 -2.60
N ASP A 75 -4.28 -16.06 -2.40
CA ASP A 75 -5.42 -16.97 -2.24
C ASP A 75 -5.88 -16.98 -0.79
N ASN A 76 -7.17 -16.79 -0.57
CA ASN A 76 -7.79 -16.83 0.75
C ASN A 76 -8.35 -18.23 1.06
N THR A 77 -8.41 -18.59 2.35
CA THR A 77 -8.93 -19.88 2.80
C THR A 77 -10.39 -20.13 2.43
N ASN A 78 -11.16 -19.07 2.17
CA ASN A 78 -12.56 -19.11 1.74
C ASN A 78 -12.74 -19.24 0.22
N GLY A 79 -11.67 -19.48 -0.53
CA GLY A 79 -11.68 -19.62 -1.98
C GLY A 79 -11.74 -18.33 -2.78
N THR A 80 -11.71 -17.17 -2.13
CA THR A 80 -11.58 -15.87 -2.81
C THR A 80 -10.12 -15.48 -2.97
N ARG A 81 -9.84 -14.51 -3.85
CA ARG A 81 -8.49 -13.97 -4.06
C ARG A 81 -8.48 -12.48 -3.85
N ASP A 82 -7.36 -12.00 -3.31
CA ASP A 82 -7.03 -10.59 -3.24
C ASP A 82 -5.95 -10.30 -4.27
N ILE A 83 -6.19 -9.34 -5.17
CA ILE A 83 -5.35 -9.14 -6.35
C ILE A 83 -4.97 -7.67 -6.53
N GLY A 84 -3.71 -7.48 -6.90
CA GLY A 84 -3.17 -6.22 -7.39
C GLY A 84 -2.61 -5.31 -6.30
N LEU A 85 -2.35 -4.08 -6.69
CA LEU A 85 -1.68 -3.07 -5.85
C LEU A 85 -2.41 -2.83 -4.52
N TRP A 86 -3.75 -2.82 -4.56
CA TRP A 86 -4.66 -2.54 -3.45
C TRP A 86 -5.29 -3.81 -2.85
N GLN A 87 -4.92 -4.99 -3.34
CA GLN A 87 -5.41 -6.29 -2.89
C GLN A 87 -6.94 -6.38 -2.85
N PHE A 88 -7.60 -5.93 -3.91
CA PHE A 88 -9.06 -6.04 -4.01
C PHE A 88 -9.52 -7.49 -4.02
N ASN A 89 -10.44 -7.81 -3.10
CA ASN A 89 -11.08 -9.12 -3.03
C ASN A 89 -11.99 -9.38 -4.22
N ASP A 90 -12.14 -10.65 -4.63
CA ASP A 90 -13.02 -11.07 -5.72
C ASP A 90 -14.45 -10.52 -5.57
N LYS A 91 -15.00 -10.55 -4.35
CA LYS A 91 -16.37 -10.07 -4.08
C LYS A 91 -16.48 -8.55 -4.21
N THR A 92 -15.51 -7.82 -3.67
CA THR A 92 -15.47 -6.36 -3.77
C THR A 92 -15.35 -5.93 -5.23
N TRP A 93 -14.50 -6.58 -5.99
CA TRP A 93 -14.30 -6.27 -7.41
C TRP A 93 -15.56 -6.57 -8.25
N ALA A 94 -16.20 -7.72 -8.01
CA ALA A 94 -17.45 -8.09 -8.68
C ALA A 94 -18.60 -7.11 -8.37
N TRP A 95 -18.62 -6.52 -7.17
CA TRP A 95 -19.59 -5.48 -6.80
C TRP A 95 -19.29 -4.14 -7.48
N LEU A 96 -18.02 -3.75 -7.57
CA LEU A 96 -17.61 -2.45 -8.09
C LEU A 96 -17.62 -2.37 -9.63
N THR A 97 -17.28 -3.46 -10.31
CA THR A 97 -17.11 -3.45 -11.77
C THR A 97 -18.36 -3.01 -12.54
N PRO A 98 -19.57 -3.54 -12.27
CA PRO A 98 -20.78 -3.06 -12.93
C PRO A 98 -21.18 -1.67 -12.48
N LYS A 99 -20.96 -1.32 -11.21
CA LYS A 99 -21.32 -0.02 -10.62
C LYS A 99 -20.53 1.13 -11.21
N LEU A 100 -19.25 0.92 -11.49
CA LEU A 100 -18.32 1.93 -11.99
C LEU A 100 -17.97 1.75 -13.47
N ASN A 101 -18.65 0.81 -14.16
CA ASN A 101 -18.40 0.48 -15.57
C ASN A 101 -16.92 0.17 -15.86
N ILE A 102 -16.32 -0.72 -15.04
CA ILE A 102 -14.93 -1.08 -15.12
C ILE A 102 -14.76 -2.30 -16.02
N THR A 103 -13.83 -2.21 -16.97
CA THR A 103 -13.49 -3.30 -17.90
C THR A 103 -12.04 -3.80 -17.75
N SER A 104 -11.20 -3.06 -17.05
CA SER A 104 -9.79 -3.39 -16.83
C SER A 104 -9.61 -4.35 -15.65
N PRO A 105 -8.55 -5.17 -15.64
CA PRO A 105 -8.27 -6.08 -14.52
C PRO A 105 -7.75 -5.32 -13.28
N ARG A 106 -7.88 -5.96 -12.11
CA ARG A 106 -7.37 -5.44 -10.82
C ARG A 106 -5.85 -5.21 -10.78
N THR A 107 -5.13 -5.90 -11.66
CA THR A 107 -3.68 -5.76 -11.82
C THR A 107 -3.25 -4.48 -12.55
N ASN A 108 -4.20 -3.76 -13.18
CA ASN A 108 -3.92 -2.45 -13.75
C ASN A 108 -3.80 -1.41 -12.62
N PRO A 109 -2.60 -0.86 -12.35
CA PRO A 109 -2.39 0.01 -11.20
C PRO A 109 -3.15 1.33 -11.31
N VAL A 110 -3.32 1.87 -12.52
CA VAL A 110 -4.04 3.14 -12.75
C VAL A 110 -5.51 2.97 -12.41
N VAL A 111 -6.13 1.93 -12.96
CA VAL A 111 -7.56 1.65 -12.72
C VAL A 111 -7.81 1.28 -11.26
N SER A 112 -6.98 0.40 -10.68
CA SER A 112 -7.14 -0.01 -9.29
C SER A 112 -6.94 1.16 -8.30
N THR A 113 -6.03 2.09 -8.56
CA THR A 113 -5.83 3.28 -7.72
C THR A 113 -7.02 4.25 -7.82
N LYS A 114 -7.55 4.47 -9.01
CA LYS A 114 -8.78 5.26 -9.20
C LYS A 114 -9.96 4.67 -8.42
N ILE A 115 -10.12 3.35 -8.47
CA ILE A 115 -11.17 2.64 -7.73
C ILE A 115 -10.93 2.69 -6.23
N ALA A 116 -9.69 2.53 -5.78
CA ALA A 116 -9.33 2.64 -4.37
C ALA A 116 -9.68 4.03 -3.81
N SER A 117 -9.37 5.08 -4.55
CA SER A 117 -9.73 6.45 -4.18
C SER A 117 -11.25 6.62 -4.10
N TRP A 118 -11.98 6.14 -5.12
CA TRP A 118 -13.45 6.19 -5.09
C TRP A 118 -14.01 5.48 -3.85
N LEU A 119 -13.53 4.29 -3.58
CA LEU A 119 -13.97 3.47 -2.44
C LEU A 119 -13.65 4.14 -1.11
N TYR A 120 -12.44 4.66 -0.97
CA TYR A 120 -11.97 5.37 0.22
C TYR A 120 -12.87 6.55 0.59
N TYR A 121 -13.27 7.37 -0.40
CA TYR A 121 -14.08 8.57 -0.18
C TYR A 121 -15.59 8.33 -0.16
N ASN A 122 -16.09 7.25 -0.74
CA ASN A 122 -17.54 6.98 -0.80
C ASN A 122 -18.00 5.89 0.18
N ASP A 123 -17.11 4.98 0.59
CA ASP A 123 -17.47 3.86 1.47
C ASP A 123 -16.49 3.66 2.64
N GLY A 124 -15.38 4.41 2.65
CA GLY A 124 -14.40 4.43 3.73
C GLY A 124 -13.25 3.41 3.59
N SER A 125 -12.30 3.51 4.51
CA SER A 125 -11.07 2.70 4.52
C SER A 125 -11.25 1.30 5.11
N HIS A 126 -12.47 0.92 5.52
CA HIS A 126 -12.74 -0.39 6.16
C HIS A 126 -12.47 -1.60 5.25
N HIS A 127 -12.41 -1.39 3.92
CA HIS A 127 -12.04 -2.42 2.95
C HIS A 127 -10.62 -2.97 3.17
N TRP A 128 -9.76 -2.22 3.86
CA TRP A 128 -8.39 -2.60 4.21
C TRP A 128 -8.21 -2.87 5.71
N ASN A 129 -9.30 -3.19 6.43
CA ASN A 129 -9.25 -3.45 7.87
C ASN A 129 -8.42 -4.67 8.25
N SER A 130 -8.27 -5.65 7.36
CA SER A 130 -7.42 -6.83 7.60
C SER A 130 -5.96 -6.45 7.84
N SER A 131 -5.47 -5.38 7.21
CA SER A 131 -4.11 -4.87 7.36
C SER A 131 -4.01 -3.63 8.26
N ASN A 132 -5.08 -3.23 8.93
CA ASN A 132 -5.15 -1.95 9.66
C ASN A 132 -4.09 -1.79 10.76
N LYS A 133 -3.63 -2.86 11.38
CA LYS A 133 -2.54 -2.82 12.35
C LYS A 133 -1.22 -2.38 11.74
N CYS A 134 -1.07 -2.57 10.43
CA CYS A 134 0.12 -2.16 9.69
C CYS A 134 0.06 -0.67 9.32
N TRP A 135 -1.03 -0.18 8.73
CA TRP A 135 -1.08 1.17 8.19
C TRP A 135 -1.69 2.23 9.12
N ARG A 136 -2.53 1.88 10.10
CA ARG A 136 -3.10 2.83 11.08
C ARG A 136 -2.14 3.28 12.18
N THR A 137 -0.95 2.73 12.23
CA THR A 137 0.10 3.21 13.17
C THR A 137 0.63 4.59 12.80
N TYR A 138 0.28 5.09 11.62
CA TYR A 138 0.61 6.44 11.18
C TYR A 138 -0.34 7.46 11.82
N ASP A 139 0.20 8.31 12.69
CA ASP A 139 -0.55 9.38 13.34
C ASP A 139 -0.63 10.60 12.43
N LYS A 140 -1.82 10.89 11.93
CA LYS A 140 -2.11 12.08 11.08
C LYS A 140 -1.97 13.41 11.84
N SER A 141 -1.78 13.38 13.18
CA SER A 141 -1.69 14.58 14.01
C SER A 141 -0.28 15.20 14.05
N LYS A 142 0.69 14.55 13.42
CA LYS A 142 2.07 15.00 13.32
C LYS A 142 2.42 15.36 11.88
#